data_fc9610ac46aef456814c107e5aed4b50
#
_entry.id   fc9610ac46aef456814c107e5aed4b50
#
_cell.length_a   1.000
_cell.length_b   1.000
_cell.length_c   1.000
_cell.angle_alpha   90.00
_cell.angle_beta   90.00
_cell.angle_gamma   90.00
#
_symmetry.space_group_name_H-M   'P 1'
#
loop_
_entity.id
_entity.type
_entity.pdbx_description
1 polymer ?
#
loop_
_entity_poly.entity_id
_entity_poly.type
_entity_poly.pdbx_seq_one_letter_code
_entity_poly.pdbx_strand_id
1 'polypeptide(L)'
;MKKLVLMLMAVCMTFTFAQAQELTKAQAKTVNKEVKKKLKDYKKKGYEIFGSSRTLEAMLTKHLSTLEAKEGKVVEVVGFSQAKSRNLAATAAQNSAANRYATTCSQQIKGRVLADMAADVANQEAEFDKFYAAFEGKVQQEIKGELRQSFAVAKQNADGTISVEAYYLVDDDAASRARINAFKNSQQESAIAQKYAQKLSDFINERVVPEQ
;
A
#
# COMPACT_ATOMS: atom_id res chain seq x y z
N MET A 1 33.33 -0.11 -41.01
CA MET A 1 31.94 -0.06 -40.53
C MET A 1 31.57 -1.20 -39.58
N LYS A 2 32.14 -2.41 -39.65
CA LYS A 2 31.84 -3.53 -38.73
C LYS A 2 32.34 -3.36 -37.27
N LYS A 3 33.38 -2.53 -37.02
CA LYS A 3 33.92 -2.31 -35.66
C LYS A 3 33.16 -1.26 -34.86
N LEU A 4 32.37 -0.38 -35.50
CA LEU A 4 31.57 0.64 -34.81
C LEU A 4 30.26 0.07 -34.24
N VAL A 5 29.70 -0.97 -34.87
CA VAL A 5 28.47 -1.62 -34.43
C VAL A 5 28.70 -2.47 -33.18
N LEU A 6 29.89 -3.03 -33.00
CA LEU A 6 30.26 -3.83 -31.81
C LEU A 6 30.46 -2.97 -30.56
N MET A 7 30.84 -1.69 -30.72
CA MET A 7 31.01 -0.77 -29.58
C MET A 7 29.68 -0.21 -29.07
N LEU A 8 28.65 -0.16 -29.93
CA LEU A 8 27.32 0.34 -29.52
C LEU A 8 26.50 -0.70 -28.76
N MET A 9 26.78 -2.00 -28.92
CA MET A 9 26.12 -3.07 -28.16
C MET A 9 26.67 -3.29 -26.74
N ALA A 10 27.86 -2.78 -26.45
CA ALA A 10 28.47 -2.92 -25.12
C ALA A 10 27.96 -1.88 -24.10
N VAL A 11 27.26 -0.82 -24.54
CA VAL A 11 26.80 0.27 -23.67
C VAL A 11 25.38 0.02 -23.12
N CYS A 12 24.63 -0.94 -23.67
CA CYS A 12 23.25 -1.20 -23.25
C CYS A 12 23.08 -2.26 -22.15
N MET A 13 24.16 -2.76 -21.53
CA MET A 13 24.09 -3.72 -20.43
C MET A 13 24.60 -3.18 -19.09
N THR A 14 24.48 -1.90 -18.84
CA THR A 14 24.44 -1.43 -17.45
C THR A 14 23.02 -1.64 -16.94
N PHE A 15 22.66 -2.91 -16.72
CA PHE A 15 21.59 -3.20 -15.77
C PHE A 15 21.99 -2.53 -14.46
N THR A 16 21.31 -1.46 -14.15
CA THR A 16 21.26 -0.94 -12.80
C THR A 16 20.72 -2.07 -11.95
N PHE A 17 21.63 -2.90 -11.39
CA PHE A 17 21.32 -3.63 -10.19
C PHE A 17 20.86 -2.56 -9.23
N ALA A 18 19.55 -2.50 -8.98
CA ALA A 18 19.03 -1.77 -7.85
C ALA A 18 19.81 -2.30 -6.65
N GLN A 19 20.78 -1.53 -6.17
CA GLN A 19 21.57 -1.88 -5.01
C GLN A 19 20.55 -2.10 -3.90
N ALA A 20 20.34 -3.35 -3.51
CA ALA A 20 19.65 -3.65 -2.29
C ALA A 20 20.49 -2.97 -1.20
N GLN A 21 19.98 -1.90 -0.63
CA GLN A 21 20.65 -1.16 0.42
C GLN A 21 20.84 -2.14 1.58
N GLU A 22 22.08 -2.54 1.83
CA GLU A 22 22.38 -3.47 2.92
C GLU A 22 22.02 -2.81 4.25
N LEU A 23 21.28 -3.54 5.07
CA LEU A 23 20.93 -3.07 6.40
C LEU A 23 22.18 -2.88 7.25
N THR A 24 22.26 -1.80 7.98
CA THR A 24 23.28 -1.63 9.02
C THR A 24 23.11 -2.70 10.10
N LYS A 25 24.17 -2.97 10.86
CA LYS A 25 24.12 -3.94 11.98
C LYS A 25 23.02 -3.59 13.01
N ALA A 26 22.77 -2.30 13.23
CA ALA A 26 21.72 -1.84 14.15
C ALA A 26 20.33 -2.15 13.59
N GLN A 27 20.07 -1.84 12.32
CA GLN A 27 18.82 -2.14 11.63
C GLN A 27 18.55 -3.64 11.58
N ALA A 28 19.56 -4.45 11.24
CA ALA A 28 19.42 -5.90 11.24
C ALA A 28 19.06 -6.46 12.63
N LYS A 29 19.61 -5.89 13.70
CA LYS A 29 19.28 -6.26 15.08
C LYS A 29 17.83 -5.92 15.42
N THR A 30 17.34 -4.74 15.01
CA THR A 30 15.97 -4.32 15.21
C THR A 30 15.00 -5.23 14.46
N VAL A 31 15.23 -5.47 13.17
CA VAL A 31 14.46 -6.41 12.35
C VAL A 31 14.37 -7.78 13.01
N ASN A 32 15.51 -8.36 13.43
CA ASN A 32 15.52 -9.67 14.08
C ASN A 32 14.71 -9.72 15.39
N LYS A 33 14.70 -8.62 16.17
CA LYS A 33 13.90 -8.52 17.40
C LYS A 33 12.39 -8.49 17.06
N GLU A 34 12.01 -7.74 16.05
CA GLU A 34 10.62 -7.65 15.60
C GLU A 34 10.12 -8.96 14.99
N VAL A 35 10.94 -9.61 14.15
CA VAL A 35 10.62 -10.93 13.61
C VAL A 35 10.30 -11.92 14.73
N LYS A 36 11.15 -12.00 15.76
CA LYS A 36 10.94 -12.90 16.90
C LYS A 36 9.64 -12.57 17.66
N LYS A 37 9.34 -11.28 17.84
CA LYS A 37 8.12 -10.82 18.50
C LYS A 37 6.87 -11.21 17.69
N LYS A 38 6.82 -10.83 16.39
CA LYS A 38 5.69 -11.15 15.50
C LYS A 38 5.50 -12.66 15.34
N LEU A 39 6.59 -13.42 15.23
CA LEU A 39 6.52 -14.87 15.12
C LEU A 39 5.90 -15.54 16.37
N LYS A 40 6.27 -15.05 17.56
CA LYS A 40 5.68 -15.51 18.83
C LYS A 40 4.17 -15.16 18.90
N ASP A 41 3.80 -13.97 18.47
CA ASP A 41 2.41 -13.49 18.49
C ASP A 41 1.54 -14.30 17.52
N TYR A 42 2.03 -14.56 16.29
CA TYR A 42 1.32 -15.40 15.33
C TYR A 42 1.12 -16.83 15.83
N LYS A 43 2.18 -17.44 16.37
CA LYS A 43 2.09 -18.79 16.98
C LYS A 43 1.07 -18.83 18.12
N LYS A 44 1.07 -17.82 19.00
CA LYS A 44 0.12 -17.73 20.12
C LYS A 44 -1.33 -17.60 19.64
N LYS A 45 -1.55 -16.89 18.52
CA LYS A 45 -2.89 -16.68 17.93
C LYS A 45 -3.31 -17.82 17.00
N GLY A 46 -2.47 -18.83 16.76
CA GLY A 46 -2.74 -19.96 15.87
C GLY A 46 -2.65 -19.62 14.38
N TYR A 47 -1.94 -18.56 14.01
CA TYR A 47 -1.70 -18.23 12.60
C TYR A 47 -0.51 -19.00 12.05
N GLU A 48 -0.67 -19.44 10.80
CA GLU A 48 0.36 -20.11 10.01
C GLU A 48 0.60 -19.34 8.70
N ILE A 49 1.76 -19.59 8.07
CA ILE A 49 2.05 -19.00 6.76
C ILE A 49 1.00 -19.46 5.73
N PHE A 50 0.56 -18.54 4.89
CA PHE A 50 -0.45 -18.79 3.87
C PHE A 50 0.07 -18.49 2.47
N GLY A 51 -0.14 -19.45 1.55
CA GLY A 51 0.21 -19.26 0.13
C GLY A 51 1.70 -19.18 -0.19
N SER A 52 2.59 -19.66 0.72
CA SER A 52 4.03 -19.69 0.51
C SER A 52 4.63 -21.03 0.92
N SER A 53 5.64 -21.49 0.16
CA SER A 53 6.48 -22.64 0.53
C SER A 53 7.61 -22.30 1.50
N ARG A 54 7.84 -21.01 1.77
CA ARG A 54 8.85 -20.53 2.71
C ARG A 54 8.29 -20.48 4.12
N THR A 55 9.18 -20.54 5.12
CA THR A 55 8.78 -20.39 6.52
C THR A 55 8.27 -18.98 6.83
N LEU A 56 7.39 -18.87 7.81
CA LEU A 56 6.89 -17.58 8.29
C LEU A 56 8.04 -16.66 8.75
N GLU A 57 9.06 -17.22 9.42
CA GLU A 57 10.24 -16.48 9.86
C GLU A 57 10.99 -15.86 8.67
N ALA A 58 11.23 -16.64 7.61
CA ALA A 58 11.91 -16.16 6.41
C ALA A 58 11.12 -15.05 5.70
N MET A 59 9.78 -15.18 5.64
CA MET A 59 8.92 -14.19 5.02
C MET A 59 8.83 -12.91 5.85
N LEU A 60 8.71 -12.99 7.17
CA LEU A 60 8.75 -11.85 8.08
C LEU A 60 10.11 -11.12 8.00
N THR A 61 11.20 -11.87 8.00
CA THR A 61 12.55 -11.27 7.87
C THR A 61 12.66 -10.50 6.57
N LYS A 62 12.28 -11.11 5.44
CA LYS A 62 12.29 -10.42 4.13
C LYS A 62 11.43 -9.16 4.13
N HIS A 63 10.22 -9.25 4.65
CA HIS A 63 9.26 -8.15 4.69
C HIS A 63 9.79 -6.96 5.50
N LEU A 64 10.17 -7.20 6.76
CA LEU A 64 10.68 -6.15 7.65
C LEU A 64 12.02 -5.58 7.16
N SER A 65 12.91 -6.42 6.60
CA SER A 65 14.14 -5.94 5.98
C SER A 65 13.87 -5.04 4.77
N THR A 66 12.82 -5.34 3.98
CA THR A 66 12.44 -4.49 2.83
C THR A 66 11.89 -3.14 3.30
N LEU A 67 11.06 -3.12 4.33
CA LEU A 67 10.54 -1.88 4.92
C LEU A 67 11.68 -1.00 5.45
N GLU A 68 12.60 -1.59 6.19
CA GLU A 68 13.74 -0.88 6.78
C GLU A 68 14.71 -0.36 5.70
N ALA A 69 15.07 -1.19 4.71
CA ALA A 69 15.99 -0.80 3.63
C ALA A 69 15.39 0.24 2.68
N LYS A 70 14.08 0.28 2.57
CA LYS A 70 13.33 1.18 1.69
C LYS A 70 12.49 2.18 2.48
N GLU A 71 12.93 2.55 3.67
CA GLU A 71 12.23 3.54 4.49
C GLU A 71 11.93 4.80 3.68
N GLY A 72 10.68 5.27 3.76
CA GLY A 72 10.24 6.43 2.98
C GLY A 72 9.95 6.17 1.49
N LYS A 73 10.28 5.01 0.94
CA LYS A 73 10.07 4.66 -0.48
C LYS A 73 9.03 3.57 -0.71
N VAL A 74 8.58 2.94 0.36
CA VAL A 74 7.59 1.86 0.32
C VAL A 74 6.54 2.12 1.38
N VAL A 75 5.29 1.81 1.05
CA VAL A 75 4.14 1.86 1.95
C VAL A 75 3.69 0.43 2.23
N GLU A 76 3.54 0.09 3.52
CA GLU A 76 2.90 -1.16 3.92
C GLU A 76 1.39 -0.97 3.96
N VAL A 77 0.67 -1.92 3.38
CA VAL A 77 -0.80 -1.97 3.45
C VAL A 77 -1.23 -3.37 3.90
N VAL A 78 -2.04 -3.45 4.94
CA VAL A 78 -2.49 -4.72 5.51
C VAL A 78 -3.97 -4.92 5.24
N GLY A 79 -4.33 -6.09 4.73
CA GLY A 79 -5.71 -6.49 4.51
C GLY A 79 -6.10 -7.64 5.42
N PHE A 80 -7.34 -7.57 5.93
CA PHE A 80 -7.93 -8.58 6.80
C PHE A 80 -9.18 -9.14 6.15
N SER A 81 -9.41 -10.44 6.35
CA SER A 81 -10.63 -11.08 5.88
C SER A 81 -10.98 -12.31 6.70
N GLN A 82 -12.25 -12.71 6.61
CA GLN A 82 -12.71 -13.99 7.11
C GLN A 82 -13.72 -14.58 6.09
N ALA A 83 -13.49 -15.82 5.66
CA ALA A 83 -14.36 -16.49 4.69
C ALA A 83 -14.32 -18.00 4.87
N LYS A 84 -15.29 -18.71 4.25
CA LYS A 84 -15.38 -20.18 4.31
C LYS A 84 -14.33 -20.88 3.43
N SER A 85 -13.77 -20.22 2.42
CA SER A 85 -12.74 -20.81 1.56
C SER A 85 -11.46 -19.97 1.53
N ARG A 86 -10.32 -20.63 1.33
CA ARG A 86 -8.99 -20.00 1.28
C ARG A 86 -8.90 -18.95 0.17
N ASN A 87 -9.40 -19.27 -1.02
CA ASN A 87 -9.33 -18.36 -2.17
C ASN A 87 -10.18 -17.11 -1.95
N LEU A 88 -11.41 -17.31 -1.42
CA LEU A 88 -12.28 -16.19 -1.10
C LEU A 88 -11.67 -15.29 -0.02
N ALA A 89 -11.09 -15.89 1.04
CA ALA A 89 -10.42 -15.15 2.10
C ALA A 89 -9.21 -14.34 1.54
N ALA A 90 -8.38 -14.94 0.67
CA ALA A 90 -7.26 -14.24 0.06
C ALA A 90 -7.71 -13.04 -0.79
N THR A 91 -8.70 -13.23 -1.67
CA THR A 91 -9.26 -12.16 -2.50
C THR A 91 -9.89 -11.05 -1.65
N ALA A 92 -10.64 -11.41 -0.61
CA ALA A 92 -11.25 -10.45 0.30
C ALA A 92 -10.19 -9.67 1.11
N ALA A 93 -9.09 -10.30 1.50
CA ALA A 93 -7.97 -9.62 2.16
C ALA A 93 -7.31 -8.58 1.22
N GLN A 94 -7.12 -8.91 -0.06
CA GLN A 94 -6.59 -7.93 -1.03
C GLN A 94 -7.54 -6.74 -1.21
N ASN A 95 -8.83 -6.99 -1.34
CA ASN A 95 -9.83 -5.93 -1.44
C ASN A 95 -9.86 -5.07 -0.17
N SER A 96 -9.76 -5.70 1.01
CA SER A 96 -9.67 -5.01 2.30
C SER A 96 -8.43 -4.10 2.38
N ALA A 97 -7.27 -4.56 1.90
CA ALA A 97 -6.05 -3.75 1.84
C ALA A 97 -6.25 -2.51 0.95
N ALA A 98 -6.77 -2.71 -0.28
CA ALA A 98 -7.03 -1.61 -1.20
C ALA A 98 -8.02 -0.58 -0.61
N ASN A 99 -9.09 -1.07 0.02
CA ASN A 99 -10.08 -0.22 0.68
C ASN A 99 -9.47 0.59 1.83
N ARG A 100 -8.71 -0.06 2.73
CA ARG A 100 -8.05 0.63 3.85
C ARG A 100 -7.12 1.75 3.37
N TYR A 101 -6.31 1.49 2.35
CA TYR A 101 -5.45 2.52 1.76
C TYR A 101 -6.29 3.68 1.21
N ALA A 102 -7.33 3.40 0.45
CA ALA A 102 -8.21 4.40 -0.14
C ALA A 102 -8.92 5.26 0.91
N THR A 103 -9.46 4.62 1.95
CA THR A 103 -10.09 5.32 3.09
C THR A 103 -9.10 6.23 3.81
N THR A 104 -7.87 5.75 4.06
CA THR A 104 -6.81 6.60 4.67
C THR A 104 -6.50 7.81 3.79
N CYS A 105 -6.38 7.64 2.47
CA CYS A 105 -6.18 8.74 1.54
C CYS A 105 -7.33 9.77 1.60
N SER A 106 -8.57 9.28 1.58
CA SER A 106 -9.77 10.13 1.63
C SER A 106 -9.83 10.90 2.95
N GLN A 107 -9.58 10.24 4.07
CA GLN A 107 -9.56 10.86 5.41
C GLN A 107 -8.46 11.93 5.54
N GLN A 108 -7.26 11.67 5.02
CA GLN A 108 -6.17 12.64 5.03
C GLN A 108 -6.55 13.90 4.24
N ILE A 109 -7.09 13.74 3.03
CA ILE A 109 -7.54 14.88 2.22
C ILE A 109 -8.67 15.63 2.93
N LYS A 110 -9.66 14.91 3.48
CA LYS A 110 -10.75 15.52 4.25
C LYS A 110 -10.22 16.34 5.42
N GLY A 111 -9.24 15.81 6.17
CA GLY A 111 -8.58 16.53 7.26
C GLY A 111 -7.88 17.81 6.80
N ARG A 112 -7.15 17.76 5.68
CA ARG A 112 -6.47 18.93 5.09
C ARG A 112 -7.46 19.98 4.59
N VAL A 113 -8.51 19.54 3.90
CA VAL A 113 -9.58 20.43 3.41
C VAL A 113 -10.29 21.12 4.57
N LEU A 114 -10.60 20.40 5.65
CA LEU A 114 -11.23 21.01 6.82
C LEU A 114 -10.31 22.00 7.53
N ALA A 115 -8.98 21.73 7.58
CA ALA A 115 -8.02 22.65 8.17
C ALA A 115 -7.87 23.95 7.36
N ASP A 116 -7.81 23.85 6.02
CA ASP A 116 -7.42 24.96 5.15
C ASP A 116 -8.60 25.63 4.43
N MET A 117 -9.79 25.01 4.44
CA MET A 117 -10.97 25.42 3.65
C MET A 117 -12.30 25.29 4.42
N ALA A 118 -12.28 25.38 5.74
CA ALA A 118 -13.47 25.13 6.59
C ALA A 118 -14.70 25.98 6.17
N ALA A 119 -14.51 27.24 5.80
CA ALA A 119 -15.59 28.13 5.38
C ALA A 119 -16.22 27.69 4.04
N ASP A 120 -15.39 27.20 3.10
CA ASP A 120 -15.86 26.69 1.81
C ASP A 120 -16.65 25.40 1.99
N VAL A 121 -16.17 24.50 2.90
CA VAL A 121 -16.82 23.23 3.23
C VAL A 121 -18.18 23.48 3.86
N ALA A 122 -18.30 24.39 4.82
CA ALA A 122 -19.56 24.69 5.51
C ALA A 122 -20.69 25.09 4.55
N ASN A 123 -20.35 25.73 3.42
CA ASN A 123 -21.32 26.16 2.41
C ASN A 123 -21.63 25.10 1.35
N GLN A 124 -20.82 24.03 1.25
CA GLN A 124 -20.87 23.05 0.15
C GLN A 124 -20.59 21.61 0.65
N GLU A 125 -20.94 21.29 1.89
CA GLU A 125 -20.61 20.03 2.55
C GLU A 125 -21.01 18.78 1.73
N ALA A 126 -22.23 18.77 1.21
CA ALA A 126 -22.74 17.66 0.41
C ALA A 126 -21.93 17.41 -0.88
N GLU A 127 -21.40 18.45 -1.50
CA GLU A 127 -20.57 18.32 -2.70
C GLU A 127 -19.15 17.86 -2.37
N PHE A 128 -18.59 18.28 -1.23
CA PHE A 128 -17.32 17.74 -0.73
C PHE A 128 -17.46 16.28 -0.36
N ASP A 129 -18.52 15.85 0.30
CA ASP A 129 -18.74 14.44 0.65
C ASP A 129 -18.88 13.57 -0.60
N LYS A 130 -19.57 14.02 -1.64
CA LYS A 130 -19.61 13.33 -2.94
C LYS A 130 -18.22 13.20 -3.57
N PHE A 131 -17.42 14.26 -3.50
CA PHE A 131 -16.04 14.23 -3.99
C PHE A 131 -15.21 13.20 -3.23
N TYR A 132 -15.25 13.20 -1.88
CA TYR A 132 -14.49 12.26 -1.08
C TYR A 132 -14.86 10.81 -1.39
N ALA A 133 -16.16 10.51 -1.52
CA ALA A 133 -16.62 9.16 -1.85
C ALA A 133 -16.17 8.73 -3.26
N ALA A 134 -16.27 9.61 -4.25
CA ALA A 134 -15.81 9.33 -5.61
C ALA A 134 -14.29 9.12 -5.66
N PHE A 135 -13.52 9.99 -5.00
CA PHE A 135 -12.07 9.88 -4.91
C PHE A 135 -11.64 8.59 -4.24
N GLU A 136 -12.23 8.22 -3.09
CA GLU A 136 -11.94 6.98 -2.38
C GLU A 136 -12.17 5.75 -3.28
N GLY A 137 -13.31 5.69 -3.96
CA GLY A 137 -13.61 4.59 -4.89
C GLY A 137 -12.60 4.48 -6.04
N LYS A 138 -12.15 5.61 -6.60
CA LYS A 138 -11.12 5.63 -7.65
C LYS A 138 -9.75 5.22 -7.10
N VAL A 139 -9.33 5.71 -5.92
CA VAL A 139 -8.07 5.28 -5.26
C VAL A 139 -8.08 3.79 -5.01
N GLN A 140 -9.19 3.21 -4.53
CA GLN A 140 -9.31 1.77 -4.33
C GLN A 140 -9.09 0.98 -5.62
N GLN A 141 -9.62 1.44 -6.75
CA GLN A 141 -9.44 0.80 -8.05
C GLN A 141 -7.98 0.87 -8.51
N GLU A 142 -7.38 2.05 -8.48
CA GLU A 142 -6.01 2.30 -8.94
C GLU A 142 -4.97 1.54 -8.10
N ILE A 143 -5.07 1.63 -6.76
CA ILE A 143 -4.08 1.03 -5.85
C ILE A 143 -4.11 -0.50 -5.87
N LYS A 144 -5.24 -1.12 -6.16
CA LYS A 144 -5.38 -2.56 -6.20
C LYS A 144 -4.40 -3.23 -7.17
N GLY A 145 -4.11 -2.58 -8.29
CA GLY A 145 -3.13 -3.05 -9.28
C GLY A 145 -1.68 -2.93 -8.82
N GLU A 146 -1.40 -2.06 -7.85
CA GLU A 146 -0.06 -1.78 -7.34
C GLU A 146 0.29 -2.59 -6.08
N LEU A 147 -0.69 -3.26 -5.46
CA LEU A 147 -0.48 -4.09 -4.27
C LEU A 147 0.40 -5.30 -4.59
N ARG A 148 1.60 -5.37 -4.02
CA ARG A 148 2.51 -6.51 -4.14
C ARG A 148 2.49 -7.28 -2.82
N GLN A 149 1.87 -8.47 -2.82
CA GLN A 149 1.81 -9.30 -1.62
C GLN A 149 3.22 -9.69 -1.18
N SER A 150 3.58 -9.30 0.03
CA SER A 150 4.85 -9.67 0.67
C SER A 150 4.74 -11.02 1.36
N PHE A 151 3.71 -11.18 2.20
CA PHE A 151 3.33 -12.45 2.81
C PHE A 151 1.88 -12.39 3.28
N ALA A 152 1.34 -13.55 3.61
CA ALA A 152 0.06 -13.64 4.31
C ALA A 152 0.12 -14.75 5.36
N VAL A 153 -0.69 -14.60 6.39
CA VAL A 153 -0.93 -15.62 7.42
C VAL A 153 -2.41 -15.94 7.51
N ALA A 154 -2.71 -17.18 7.87
CA ALA A 154 -4.09 -17.62 8.02
C ALA A 154 -4.24 -18.49 9.26
N LYS A 155 -5.45 -18.48 9.83
CA LYS A 155 -5.86 -19.45 10.85
C LYS A 155 -7.26 -19.97 10.55
N GLN A 156 -7.52 -21.22 10.91
CA GLN A 156 -8.87 -21.76 10.91
C GLN A 156 -9.55 -21.40 12.23
N ASN A 157 -10.76 -20.89 12.14
CA ASN A 157 -11.61 -20.55 13.28
C ASN A 157 -12.48 -21.73 13.69
N ALA A 158 -13.02 -21.71 14.92
CA ALA A 158 -13.89 -22.76 15.45
C ALA A 158 -15.20 -22.93 14.66
N ASP A 159 -15.67 -21.89 13.98
CA ASP A 159 -16.86 -21.88 13.12
C ASP A 159 -16.59 -22.43 11.69
N GLY A 160 -15.38 -22.95 11.46
CA GLY A 160 -14.95 -23.47 10.17
C GLY A 160 -14.54 -22.41 9.13
N THR A 161 -14.61 -21.13 9.47
CA THR A 161 -14.09 -20.05 8.60
C THR A 161 -12.58 -19.94 8.70
N ILE A 162 -11.98 -19.26 7.73
CA ILE A 162 -10.54 -18.99 7.66
C ILE A 162 -10.35 -17.48 7.76
N SER A 163 -9.62 -17.04 8.80
CA SER A 163 -9.16 -15.67 8.91
C SER A 163 -7.82 -15.53 8.19
N VAL A 164 -7.68 -14.50 7.35
CA VAL A 164 -6.45 -14.17 6.63
C VAL A 164 -6.02 -12.75 6.97
N GLU A 165 -4.74 -12.58 7.28
CA GLU A 165 -4.04 -11.30 7.33
C GLU A 165 -3.02 -11.31 6.19
N ALA A 166 -3.16 -10.41 5.22
CA ALA A 166 -2.28 -10.32 4.07
C ALA A 166 -1.56 -8.97 4.06
N TYR A 167 -0.25 -9.01 3.91
CA TYR A 167 0.65 -7.87 3.96
C TYR A 167 1.14 -7.54 2.56
N TYR A 168 0.91 -6.32 2.13
CA TYR A 168 1.27 -5.82 0.82
C TYR A 168 2.30 -4.69 0.96
N LEU A 169 3.19 -4.62 -0.01
CA LEU A 169 4.12 -3.50 -0.18
C LEU A 169 3.77 -2.77 -1.49
N VAL A 170 3.76 -1.47 -1.42
CA VAL A 170 3.54 -0.59 -2.57
C VAL A 170 4.68 0.41 -2.63
N ASP A 171 5.32 0.57 -3.78
CA ASP A 171 6.30 1.64 -3.96
C ASP A 171 5.59 3.00 -3.81
N ASP A 172 6.19 3.94 -3.08
CA ASP A 172 5.58 5.24 -2.77
C ASP A 172 5.24 6.04 -4.04
N ASP A 173 6.08 5.96 -5.07
CA ASP A 173 5.81 6.55 -6.38
C ASP A 173 4.57 5.93 -7.06
N ALA A 174 4.38 4.61 -6.95
CA ALA A 174 3.21 3.91 -7.48
C ALA A 174 1.94 4.31 -6.71
N ALA A 175 2.04 4.39 -5.39
CA ALA A 175 0.96 4.86 -4.53
C ALA A 175 0.58 6.33 -4.83
N SER A 176 1.57 7.19 -5.07
CA SER A 176 1.34 8.58 -5.48
C SER A 176 0.65 8.66 -6.85
N ARG A 177 1.13 7.90 -7.84
CA ARG A 177 0.46 7.85 -9.16
C ARG A 177 -1.00 7.38 -9.05
N ALA A 178 -1.27 6.38 -8.23
CA ALA A 178 -2.64 5.89 -8.02
C ALA A 178 -3.55 7.00 -7.47
N ARG A 179 -3.09 7.79 -6.48
CA ARG A 179 -3.84 8.93 -5.94
C ARG A 179 -4.07 10.03 -6.98
N ILE A 180 -3.01 10.39 -7.74
CA ILE A 180 -3.09 11.42 -8.79
C ILE A 180 -4.06 11.01 -9.89
N ASN A 181 -4.01 9.75 -10.35
CA ASN A 181 -4.93 9.24 -11.36
C ASN A 181 -6.37 9.21 -10.84
N ALA A 182 -6.57 8.75 -9.61
CA ALA A 182 -7.88 8.77 -8.95
C ALA A 182 -8.45 10.18 -8.89
N PHE A 183 -7.63 11.18 -8.55
CA PHE A 183 -8.06 12.57 -8.52
C PHE A 183 -8.45 13.10 -9.91
N LYS A 184 -7.61 12.88 -10.92
CA LYS A 184 -7.93 13.30 -12.31
C LYS A 184 -9.27 12.72 -12.79
N ASN A 185 -9.53 11.45 -12.45
CA ASN A 185 -10.78 10.78 -12.80
C ASN A 185 -11.97 11.33 -12.00
N SER A 186 -11.82 11.58 -10.70
CA SER A 186 -12.89 12.14 -9.86
C SER A 186 -13.15 13.62 -10.15
N GLN A 187 -12.14 14.36 -10.61
CA GLN A 187 -12.28 15.78 -10.99
C GLN A 187 -13.28 15.97 -12.13
N GLN A 188 -13.38 15.01 -13.05
CA GLN A 188 -14.36 15.08 -14.15
C GLN A 188 -15.81 14.95 -13.66
N GLU A 189 -16.01 14.32 -12.51
CA GLU A 189 -17.32 14.00 -11.94
C GLU A 189 -17.75 14.98 -10.82
N SER A 190 -16.88 15.93 -10.42
CA SER A 190 -17.11 16.80 -9.27
C SER A 190 -16.83 18.28 -9.57
N ALA A 191 -17.86 19.13 -9.45
CA ALA A 191 -17.72 20.58 -9.57
C ALA A 191 -16.76 21.15 -8.49
N ILE A 192 -16.77 20.58 -7.27
CA ILE A 192 -15.84 20.94 -6.18
C ILE A 192 -14.41 20.63 -6.57
N ALA A 193 -14.14 19.43 -7.10
CA ALA A 193 -12.80 19.05 -7.52
C ALA A 193 -12.28 19.94 -8.66
N GLN A 194 -13.14 20.40 -9.55
CA GLN A 194 -12.80 21.37 -10.59
C GLN A 194 -12.49 22.74 -10.00
N LYS A 195 -13.38 23.26 -9.13
CA LYS A 195 -13.26 24.59 -8.52
C LYS A 195 -12.00 24.74 -7.67
N TYR A 196 -11.63 23.70 -6.90
CA TYR A 196 -10.49 23.71 -5.99
C TYR A 196 -9.32 22.84 -6.46
N ALA A 197 -9.22 22.60 -7.77
CA ALA A 197 -8.29 21.65 -8.37
C ALA A 197 -6.86 21.78 -7.88
N GLN A 198 -6.32 23.01 -7.81
CA GLN A 198 -4.94 23.23 -7.39
C GLN A 198 -4.72 22.83 -5.92
N LYS A 199 -5.55 23.33 -5.00
CA LYS A 199 -5.42 23.02 -3.56
C LYS A 199 -5.58 21.54 -3.29
N LEU A 200 -6.57 20.89 -3.90
CA LEU A 200 -6.79 19.45 -3.74
C LEU A 200 -5.63 18.63 -4.32
N SER A 201 -5.06 19.07 -5.45
CA SER A 201 -3.88 18.43 -6.03
C SER A 201 -2.68 18.51 -5.09
N ASP A 202 -2.45 19.64 -4.44
CA ASP A 202 -1.35 19.81 -3.49
C ASP A 202 -1.50 18.84 -2.30
N PHE A 203 -2.70 18.70 -1.73
CA PHE A 203 -2.98 17.76 -0.64
C PHE A 203 -2.82 16.28 -1.07
N ILE A 204 -3.22 15.94 -2.30
CA ILE A 204 -3.14 14.57 -2.85
C ILE A 204 -1.69 14.16 -3.11
N ASN A 205 -0.81 15.11 -3.42
CA ASN A 205 0.60 14.86 -3.62
C ASN A 205 1.36 14.57 -2.31
N GLU A 206 0.78 14.90 -1.14
CA GLU A 206 1.37 14.55 0.13
C GLU A 206 1.42 13.03 0.32
N ARG A 207 2.50 12.55 0.95
CA ARG A 207 2.66 11.12 1.23
C ARG A 207 1.58 10.64 2.21
N VAL A 208 0.98 9.50 1.90
CA VAL A 208 0.00 8.82 2.75
C VAL A 208 0.64 7.55 3.32
N VAL A 209 0.63 7.42 4.63
CA VAL A 209 1.04 6.20 5.34
C VAL A 209 -0.15 5.69 6.13
N PRO A 210 -0.74 4.53 5.76
CA PRO A 210 -1.85 3.94 6.53
C PRO A 210 -1.41 3.62 7.96
N GLU A 211 -2.26 3.91 8.92
CA GLU A 211 -2.06 3.46 10.31
C GLU A 211 -2.12 1.93 10.39
N GLN A 212 -1.21 1.34 11.17
CA GLN A 212 -1.07 -0.12 11.36
C GLN A 212 -1.99 -0.64 12.47
#